data_0bd4874c9e64da4f6ed564947f8b0b2e
#
_entry.id   0bd4874c9e64da4f6ed564947f8b0b2e
#
_cell.length_a   1.000
_cell.length_b   1.000
_cell.length_c   1.000
_cell.angle_alpha   90.00
_cell.angle_beta   90.00
_cell.angle_gamma   90.00
#
_symmetry.space_group_name_H-M   'P 1'
#
loop_
_entity.id
_entity.type
_entity.pdbx_description
1 polymer ?
#
loop_
_entity_poly.entity_id
_entity_poly.type
_entity_poly.pdbx_seq_one_letter_code
_entity_poly.pdbx_strand_id
1 'polypeptide(L)'
;MKILLSAILFSFLTSGCTKQAPMINEPAINQATNPSNGKGNFTYLALGDSYTIGEAVKQTESFPYQLQSLLKTQGINVTDPKIIAVTGWTTDELLAAIKKENLTATYSFVTLLIGVNNQYRGYPINTYKKEFSELLQTAITRAGGNKSKVFVVSIPDWGATPFGKNSGRASQTIESEIDSFNTVNQEITLAAGVSYTNITPESRNAATDLSLVASDGLHPSGKMYAEWATALLTKVSTVLK
;
A
#
# COMPACT_ATOMS: atom_id res chain seq x y z
N MET A 1 -12.70 60.81 49.14
CA MET A 1 -11.47 61.63 49.34
C MET A 1 -10.78 61.69 47.99
N LYS A 2 -10.67 62.87 47.44
CA LYS A 2 -10.07 63.24 46.15
C LYS A 2 -8.57 62.97 46.16
N ILE A 3 -7.94 62.57 45.07
CA ILE A 3 -6.73 63.22 44.55
C ILE A 3 -6.63 62.86 43.03
N LEU A 4 -6.67 63.92 42.21
CA LEU A 4 -6.20 64.03 40.82
C LEU A 4 -4.66 64.09 40.80
N LEU A 5 -4.00 63.65 39.71
CA LEU A 5 -2.91 64.36 39.03
C LEU A 5 -2.54 63.47 37.80
N SER A 6 -2.77 63.94 36.62
CA SER A 6 -2.03 64.93 35.80
C SER A 6 -1.14 64.25 34.77
N ALA A 7 -1.45 64.56 33.53
CA ALA A 7 -0.82 64.13 32.30
C ALA A 7 0.64 64.59 32.15
N ILE A 8 1.46 63.79 31.47
CA ILE A 8 2.58 64.30 30.67
C ILE A 8 2.64 63.56 29.35
N LEU A 9 2.47 64.32 28.30
CA LEU A 9 2.57 63.94 26.88
C LEU A 9 4.06 64.01 26.52
N PHE A 10 4.64 62.89 26.02
CA PHE A 10 5.95 62.92 25.38
C PHE A 10 5.85 62.29 24.03
N SER A 11 5.88 63.10 22.98
CA SER A 11 6.05 62.72 21.58
C SER A 11 7.52 62.32 21.35
N PHE A 12 7.74 61.10 20.95
CA PHE A 12 8.98 60.70 20.28
C PHE A 12 8.68 60.15 18.89
N LEU A 13 9.01 60.93 17.88
CA LEU A 13 9.20 60.49 16.50
C LEU A 13 10.42 59.63 16.44
N THR A 14 10.29 58.37 16.09
CA THR A 14 11.39 57.53 15.60
C THR A 14 11.03 56.89 14.29
N SER A 15 11.71 57.31 13.24
CA SER A 15 11.77 56.61 11.94
C SER A 15 12.25 55.16 12.17
N GLY A 16 11.35 54.21 11.92
CA GLY A 16 11.65 52.79 11.93
C GLY A 16 11.64 52.22 10.55
N CYS A 17 12.77 51.88 10.01
CA CYS A 17 12.93 51.07 8.81
C CYS A 17 12.11 49.80 8.89
N THR A 18 11.15 49.61 8.02
CA THR A 18 10.46 48.33 7.78
C THR A 18 11.43 47.37 7.15
N LYS A 19 11.98 46.44 7.93
CA LYS A 19 12.62 45.23 7.41
C LYS A 19 11.51 44.31 6.89
N GLN A 20 11.43 44.19 5.58
CA GLN A 20 10.62 43.20 4.89
C GLN A 20 11.16 41.80 5.24
N ALA A 21 10.34 40.97 5.87
CA ALA A 21 10.66 39.56 6.15
C ALA A 21 10.79 38.81 4.81
N PRO A 22 11.71 37.83 4.70
CA PRO A 22 11.84 37.04 3.48
C PRO A 22 10.57 36.19 3.30
N MET A 23 10.02 36.26 2.10
CA MET A 23 8.94 35.37 1.63
C MET A 23 9.48 33.93 1.64
N ILE A 24 8.94 33.10 2.50
CA ILE A 24 9.15 31.66 2.43
C ILE A 24 8.33 31.18 1.24
N ASN A 25 9.02 30.79 0.16
CA ASN A 25 8.41 30.07 -0.94
C ASN A 25 7.95 28.70 -0.42
N GLU A 26 6.66 28.52 -0.24
CA GLU A 26 6.08 27.19 -0.10
C GLU A 26 6.37 26.38 -1.38
N PRO A 27 6.83 25.11 -1.28
CA PRO A 27 7.00 24.29 -2.46
C PRO A 27 5.65 24.08 -3.13
N ALA A 28 5.57 24.45 -4.40
CA ALA A 28 4.40 24.24 -5.25
C ALA A 28 3.98 22.77 -5.20
N ILE A 29 2.73 22.54 -4.78
CA ILE A 29 2.08 21.24 -4.90
C ILE A 29 2.02 20.90 -6.37
N ASN A 30 2.82 19.92 -6.79
CA ASN A 30 2.82 19.40 -8.14
C ASN A 30 1.42 18.87 -8.47
N GLN A 31 0.67 19.62 -9.25
CA GLN A 31 -0.54 19.13 -9.91
C GLN A 31 -0.13 17.94 -10.79
N ALA A 32 -0.78 16.80 -10.58
CA ALA A 32 -0.63 15.63 -11.41
C ALA A 32 -0.98 15.99 -12.86
N THR A 33 0.05 16.10 -13.70
CA THR A 33 -0.12 16.30 -15.14
C THR A 33 -0.69 15.03 -15.74
N ASN A 34 -1.77 15.15 -16.51
CA ASN A 34 -2.30 14.09 -17.36
C ASN A 34 -1.18 13.53 -18.27
N PRO A 35 -1.06 12.21 -18.45
CA PRO A 35 -0.02 11.63 -19.28
C PRO A 35 -0.25 12.02 -20.76
N SER A 36 0.69 12.77 -21.32
CA SER A 36 0.78 13.01 -22.74
C SER A 36 1.21 11.75 -23.48
N ASN A 37 0.58 11.45 -24.61
CA ASN A 37 0.89 10.36 -25.53
C ASN A 37 2.31 10.48 -26.09
N GLY A 38 3.23 9.70 -25.54
CA GLY A 38 4.61 9.53 -26.04
C GLY A 38 5.41 8.83 -24.98
N LYS A 39 5.68 7.50 -25.08
CA LYS A 39 6.44 6.64 -24.13
C LYS A 39 6.49 7.18 -22.69
N GLY A 40 5.32 7.53 -22.14
CA GLY A 40 5.15 8.16 -20.83
C GLY A 40 5.33 7.15 -19.71
N ASN A 41 5.73 7.65 -18.55
CA ASN A 41 5.87 6.82 -17.36
C ASN A 41 4.50 6.27 -16.96
N PHE A 42 4.42 4.94 -16.82
CA PHE A 42 3.27 4.30 -16.23
C PHE A 42 3.20 4.61 -14.71
N THR A 43 2.00 4.79 -14.19
CA THR A 43 1.77 5.04 -12.76
C THR A 43 1.26 3.79 -12.07
N TYR A 44 1.68 3.57 -10.82
CA TYR A 44 1.37 2.38 -10.04
C TYR A 44 0.78 2.74 -8.68
N LEU A 45 -0.37 2.14 -8.34
CA LEU A 45 -0.98 2.21 -7.02
C LEU A 45 -0.93 0.84 -6.34
N ALA A 46 -0.31 0.76 -5.16
CA ALA A 46 -0.26 -0.45 -4.33
C ALA A 46 -1.10 -0.24 -3.07
N LEU A 47 -2.13 -1.07 -2.91
CA LEU A 47 -3.08 -1.06 -1.81
C LEU A 47 -2.86 -2.27 -0.91
N GLY A 48 -2.81 -2.07 0.41
CA GLY A 48 -2.65 -3.21 1.30
C GLY A 48 -2.34 -2.89 2.77
N ASP A 49 -1.51 -3.74 3.35
CA ASP A 49 -1.07 -3.70 4.74
C ASP A 49 0.46 -3.79 4.85
N SER A 50 1.00 -4.35 5.95
CA SER A 50 2.45 -4.53 6.15
C SER A 50 3.15 -5.29 5.03
N TYR A 51 2.49 -6.23 4.39
CA TYR A 51 3.04 -6.97 3.25
C TYR A 51 3.21 -6.11 2.00
N THR A 52 2.41 -5.08 1.85
CA THR A 52 2.53 -4.13 0.73
C THR A 52 3.54 -3.03 1.02
N ILE A 53 3.58 -2.52 2.26
CA ILE A 53 4.58 -1.52 2.65
C ILE A 53 6.00 -2.08 2.65
N GLY A 54 6.17 -3.39 2.88
CA GLY A 54 7.46 -4.05 3.04
C GLY A 54 8.01 -3.88 4.45
N GLU A 55 7.18 -4.27 5.46
CA GLU A 55 7.63 -4.23 6.87
C GLU A 55 8.88 -5.08 7.06
N ALA A 56 9.79 -4.59 7.90
CA ALA A 56 11.05 -5.21 8.25
C ALA A 56 12.10 -5.38 7.12
N VAL A 57 11.85 -4.79 5.94
CA VAL A 57 12.83 -4.72 4.85
C VAL A 57 13.01 -3.28 4.37
N LYS A 58 14.04 -3.02 3.57
CA LYS A 58 14.18 -1.72 2.92
C LYS A 58 13.04 -1.52 1.91
N GLN A 59 12.60 -0.29 1.73
CA GLN A 59 11.53 0.04 0.78
C GLN A 59 11.80 -0.54 -0.62
N THR A 60 13.04 -0.48 -1.10
CA THR A 60 13.45 -1.04 -2.39
C THR A 60 13.36 -2.56 -2.48
N GLU A 61 13.23 -3.25 -1.35
CA GLU A 61 13.10 -4.70 -1.26
C GLU A 61 11.64 -5.15 -1.12
N SER A 62 10.67 -4.23 -0.94
CA SER A 62 9.23 -4.56 -0.95
C SER A 62 8.78 -4.99 -2.36
N PHE A 63 7.75 -5.84 -2.44
CA PHE A 63 7.30 -6.33 -3.76
C PHE A 63 6.87 -5.23 -4.74
N PRO A 64 6.25 -4.10 -4.32
CA PRO A 64 5.89 -3.05 -5.26
C PRO A 64 7.11 -2.39 -5.92
N TYR A 65 8.16 -2.12 -5.15
CA TYR A 65 9.38 -1.53 -5.69
C TYR A 65 10.20 -2.52 -6.53
N GLN A 66 10.23 -3.79 -6.13
CA GLN A 66 10.88 -4.82 -6.93
C GLN A 66 10.14 -5.05 -8.26
N LEU A 67 8.80 -5.08 -8.26
CA LEU A 67 8.00 -5.18 -9.48
C LEU A 67 8.27 -3.99 -10.42
N GLN A 68 8.29 -2.76 -9.87
CA GLN A 68 8.68 -1.57 -10.62
C GLN A 68 10.06 -1.72 -11.27
N SER A 69 11.04 -2.17 -10.50
CA SER A 69 12.40 -2.40 -10.99
C SER A 69 12.43 -3.44 -12.12
N LEU A 70 11.74 -4.56 -11.96
CA LEU A 70 11.65 -5.60 -12.99
C LEU A 70 10.95 -5.10 -14.27
N LEU A 71 9.90 -4.30 -14.15
CA LEU A 71 9.24 -3.68 -15.31
C LEU A 71 10.19 -2.74 -16.05
N LYS A 72 10.98 -1.93 -15.34
CA LYS A 72 12.00 -1.06 -15.94
C LYS A 72 13.06 -1.85 -16.72
N THR A 73 13.47 -3.03 -16.24
CA THR A 73 14.41 -3.89 -16.99
C THR A 73 13.83 -4.40 -18.33
N GLN A 74 12.49 -4.48 -18.43
CA GLN A 74 11.78 -4.82 -19.67
C GLN A 74 11.48 -3.57 -20.57
N GLY A 75 12.04 -2.41 -20.25
CA GLY A 75 11.81 -1.16 -20.98
C GLY A 75 10.44 -0.52 -20.69
N ILE A 76 9.71 -0.98 -19.68
CA ILE A 76 8.44 -0.42 -19.23
C ILE A 76 8.74 0.56 -18.10
N ASN A 77 8.70 1.85 -18.42
CA ASN A 77 9.06 2.89 -17.46
C ASN A 77 7.88 3.18 -16.52
N VAL A 78 8.01 2.78 -15.25
CA VAL A 78 7.01 2.96 -14.19
C VAL A 78 7.56 3.93 -13.15
N THR A 79 6.75 4.89 -12.71
CA THR A 79 7.08 5.80 -11.60
C THR A 79 7.15 5.02 -10.28
N ASP A 80 7.70 5.65 -9.25
CA ASP A 80 7.66 5.06 -7.92
C ASP A 80 6.20 4.76 -7.51
N PRO A 81 5.95 3.59 -6.91
CA PRO A 81 4.58 3.21 -6.53
C PRO A 81 4.01 4.20 -5.50
N LYS A 82 2.78 4.68 -5.74
CA LYS A 82 1.98 5.27 -4.65
C LYS A 82 1.52 4.11 -3.79
N ILE A 83 1.96 4.08 -2.54
CA ILE A 83 1.57 3.06 -1.58
C ILE A 83 0.51 3.63 -0.64
N ILE A 84 -0.62 2.91 -0.47
CA ILE A 84 -1.61 3.14 0.59
C ILE A 84 -1.69 1.84 1.36
N ALA A 85 -0.87 1.74 2.37
CA ALA A 85 -0.71 0.57 3.21
C ALA A 85 -0.04 0.95 4.52
N VAL A 86 -0.46 0.34 5.62
CA VAL A 86 0.15 0.48 6.94
C VAL A 86 0.13 -0.86 7.66
N THR A 87 1.14 -1.12 8.46
CA THR A 87 1.26 -2.32 9.28
C THR A 87 0.04 -2.48 10.18
N GLY A 88 -0.53 -3.69 10.15
CA GLY A 88 -1.68 -4.04 10.98
C GLY A 88 -3.04 -3.74 10.35
N TRP A 89 -3.12 -3.05 9.23
CA TRP A 89 -4.43 -2.69 8.65
C TRP A 89 -5.27 -3.89 8.25
N THR A 90 -6.54 -3.80 8.61
CA THR A 90 -7.63 -4.62 8.13
C THR A 90 -8.29 -4.01 6.89
N THR A 91 -9.26 -4.69 6.30
CA THR A 91 -9.98 -4.21 5.11
C THR A 91 -10.73 -2.90 5.36
N ASP A 92 -11.38 -2.74 6.50
CA ASP A 92 -12.09 -1.50 6.88
C ASP A 92 -11.13 -0.33 7.12
N GLU A 93 -9.96 -0.57 7.76
CA GLU A 93 -8.93 0.44 7.97
C GLU A 93 -8.34 0.93 6.64
N LEU A 94 -8.09 0.03 5.68
CA LEU A 94 -7.65 0.39 4.33
C LEU A 94 -8.72 1.19 3.58
N LEU A 95 -10.01 0.81 3.65
CA LEU A 95 -11.13 1.57 3.06
C LEU A 95 -11.19 2.99 3.64
N ALA A 96 -11.08 3.12 4.95
CA ALA A 96 -11.08 4.41 5.63
C ALA A 96 -9.90 5.29 5.20
N ALA A 97 -8.71 4.71 5.05
CA ALA A 97 -7.51 5.41 4.60
C ALA A 97 -7.64 5.90 3.15
N ILE A 98 -8.11 5.07 2.24
CA ILE A 98 -8.34 5.45 0.83
C ILE A 98 -9.36 6.60 0.75
N LYS A 99 -10.43 6.54 1.55
CA LYS A 99 -11.42 7.61 1.62
C LYS A 99 -10.82 8.92 2.15
N LYS A 100 -9.98 8.84 3.18
CA LYS A 100 -9.28 10.00 3.77
C LYS A 100 -8.29 10.63 2.79
N GLU A 101 -7.55 9.82 2.03
CA GLU A 101 -6.62 10.29 0.99
C GLU A 101 -7.32 11.03 -0.14
N ASN A 102 -8.65 10.90 -0.25
CA ASN A 102 -9.48 11.53 -1.29
C ASN A 102 -8.88 11.38 -2.70
N LEU A 103 -8.42 10.15 -3.03
CA LEU A 103 -7.77 9.87 -4.30
C LEU A 103 -8.73 10.17 -5.45
N THR A 104 -8.36 11.12 -6.31
CA THR A 104 -9.07 11.42 -7.56
C THR A 104 -8.36 10.86 -8.78
N ALA A 105 -7.04 10.66 -8.70
CA ALA A 105 -6.21 10.16 -9.79
C ALA A 105 -6.55 8.71 -10.18
N THR A 106 -6.33 8.40 -11.45
CA THR A 106 -6.29 7.03 -11.98
C THR A 106 -4.84 6.62 -12.19
N TYR A 107 -4.62 5.30 -12.18
CA TYR A 107 -3.29 4.70 -12.29
C TYR A 107 -3.24 3.75 -13.47
N SER A 108 -2.04 3.57 -14.03
CA SER A 108 -1.82 2.66 -15.15
C SER A 108 -2.07 1.20 -14.74
N PHE A 109 -1.81 0.87 -13.47
CA PHE A 109 -2.21 -0.40 -12.86
C PHE A 109 -2.28 -0.30 -11.33
N VAL A 110 -2.99 -1.24 -10.72
CA VAL A 110 -3.22 -1.31 -9.26
C VAL A 110 -2.96 -2.72 -8.78
N THR A 111 -2.24 -2.88 -7.65
CA THR A 111 -2.19 -4.15 -6.90
C THR A 111 -2.97 -4.03 -5.61
N LEU A 112 -3.60 -5.13 -5.16
CA LEU A 112 -4.33 -5.24 -3.90
C LEU A 112 -3.93 -6.51 -3.18
N LEU A 113 -3.34 -6.36 -1.98
CA LEU A 113 -3.02 -7.45 -1.05
C LEU A 113 -3.44 -7.02 0.34
N ILE A 114 -4.51 -7.64 0.88
CA ILE A 114 -5.09 -7.28 2.19
C ILE A 114 -5.88 -8.46 2.77
N GLY A 115 -5.93 -8.57 4.09
CA GLY A 115 -6.83 -9.50 4.78
C GLY A 115 -6.16 -10.37 5.84
N VAL A 116 -4.83 -10.40 5.91
CA VAL A 116 -4.14 -11.16 6.97
C VAL A 116 -4.54 -10.67 8.36
N ASN A 117 -4.68 -9.36 8.54
CA ASN A 117 -5.04 -8.80 9.85
C ASN A 117 -6.51 -9.04 10.20
N ASN A 118 -7.40 -9.16 9.21
CA ASN A 118 -8.77 -9.62 9.45
C ASN A 118 -8.76 -11.06 10.00
N GLN A 119 -8.00 -11.98 9.37
CA GLN A 119 -7.85 -13.35 9.84
C GLN A 119 -7.19 -13.38 11.23
N TYR A 120 -6.07 -12.66 11.42
CA TYR A 120 -5.32 -12.63 12.68
C TYR A 120 -6.17 -12.15 13.87
N ARG A 121 -7.01 -11.13 13.65
CA ARG A 121 -7.91 -10.54 14.64
C ARG A 121 -9.25 -11.29 14.76
N GLY A 122 -9.47 -12.36 13.99
CA GLY A 122 -10.68 -13.18 14.04
C GLY A 122 -11.93 -12.49 13.49
N TYR A 123 -11.79 -11.63 12.48
CA TYR A 123 -12.95 -11.01 11.83
C TYR A 123 -13.82 -12.05 11.16
N PRO A 124 -15.16 -11.90 11.22
CA PRO A 124 -16.06 -12.78 10.50
C PRO A 124 -15.77 -12.77 8.99
N ILE A 125 -15.71 -13.93 8.38
CA ILE A 125 -15.42 -14.09 6.94
C ILE A 125 -16.41 -13.31 6.07
N ASN A 126 -17.66 -13.16 6.47
CA ASN A 126 -18.67 -12.39 5.74
C ASN A 126 -18.38 -10.88 5.77
N THR A 127 -17.81 -10.36 6.87
CA THR A 127 -17.34 -8.97 6.96
C THR A 127 -16.21 -8.76 5.98
N TYR A 128 -15.19 -9.63 6.01
CA TYR A 128 -14.09 -9.61 5.05
C TYR A 128 -14.58 -9.66 3.60
N LYS A 129 -15.49 -10.58 3.28
CA LYS A 129 -16.08 -10.73 1.92
C LYS A 129 -16.67 -9.42 1.41
N LYS A 130 -17.46 -8.74 2.24
CA LYS A 130 -18.09 -7.46 1.90
C LYS A 130 -17.03 -6.38 1.65
N GLU A 131 -16.13 -6.18 2.60
CA GLU A 131 -15.14 -5.11 2.58
C GLU A 131 -14.09 -5.33 1.48
N PHE A 132 -13.66 -6.58 1.25
CA PHE A 132 -12.79 -6.92 0.14
C PHE A 132 -13.44 -6.63 -1.22
N SER A 133 -14.75 -6.90 -1.38
CA SER A 133 -15.48 -6.54 -2.59
C SER A 133 -15.49 -5.03 -2.85
N GLU A 134 -15.65 -4.21 -1.80
CA GLU A 134 -15.58 -2.75 -1.89
C GLU A 134 -14.17 -2.26 -2.26
N LEU A 135 -13.13 -2.88 -1.68
CA LEU A 135 -11.73 -2.58 -2.02
C LEU A 135 -11.40 -2.95 -3.46
N LEU A 136 -11.85 -4.11 -3.94
CA LEU A 136 -11.66 -4.53 -5.32
C LEU A 136 -12.34 -3.55 -6.30
N GLN A 137 -13.57 -3.14 -6.02
CA GLN A 137 -14.27 -2.14 -6.84
C GLN A 137 -13.55 -0.79 -6.82
N THR A 138 -13.00 -0.40 -5.67
CA THR A 138 -12.16 0.80 -5.54
C THR A 138 -10.89 0.69 -6.39
N ALA A 139 -10.20 -0.45 -6.34
CA ALA A 139 -9.02 -0.71 -7.17
C ALA A 139 -9.34 -0.62 -8.68
N ILE A 140 -10.47 -1.20 -9.11
CA ILE A 140 -10.96 -1.10 -10.50
C ILE A 140 -11.22 0.37 -10.88
N THR A 141 -11.88 1.13 -10.02
CA THR A 141 -12.13 2.56 -10.25
C THR A 141 -10.82 3.33 -10.38
N ARG A 142 -9.82 3.06 -9.53
CA ARG A 142 -8.50 3.69 -9.60
C ARG A 142 -7.68 3.25 -10.82
N ALA A 143 -7.99 2.09 -11.41
CA ALA A 143 -7.45 1.64 -12.69
C ALA A 143 -8.21 2.21 -13.91
N GLY A 144 -9.01 3.27 -13.72
CA GLY A 144 -9.81 3.89 -14.78
C GLY A 144 -10.97 3.01 -15.25
N GLY A 145 -11.49 2.12 -14.41
CA GLY A 145 -12.54 1.14 -14.73
C GLY A 145 -12.04 -0.10 -15.49
N ASN A 146 -10.74 -0.17 -15.78
CA ASN A 146 -10.17 -1.29 -16.55
C ASN A 146 -9.72 -2.42 -15.60
N LYS A 147 -10.50 -3.49 -15.58
CA LYS A 147 -10.27 -4.68 -14.75
C LYS A 147 -8.95 -5.39 -15.06
N SER A 148 -8.50 -5.36 -16.33
CA SER A 148 -7.24 -6.00 -16.73
C SER A 148 -5.99 -5.34 -16.13
N LYS A 149 -6.14 -4.11 -15.61
CA LYS A 149 -5.09 -3.33 -14.94
C LYS A 149 -5.09 -3.47 -13.42
N VAL A 150 -5.90 -4.38 -12.87
CA VAL A 150 -5.95 -4.68 -11.44
C VAL A 150 -5.42 -6.08 -11.20
N PHE A 151 -4.55 -6.21 -10.20
CA PHE A 151 -3.88 -7.46 -9.84
C PHE A 151 -4.06 -7.70 -8.35
N VAL A 152 -4.85 -8.70 -8.01
CA VAL A 152 -4.99 -9.16 -6.62
C VAL A 152 -3.90 -10.19 -6.33
N VAL A 153 -3.31 -10.06 -5.15
CA VAL A 153 -2.31 -10.98 -4.61
C VAL A 153 -2.91 -11.69 -3.40
N SER A 154 -2.74 -13.00 -3.29
CA SER A 154 -3.24 -13.76 -2.14
C SER A 154 -2.53 -13.38 -0.85
N ILE A 155 -3.18 -13.65 0.28
CA ILE A 155 -2.62 -13.47 1.62
C ILE A 155 -1.54 -14.55 1.83
N PRO A 156 -0.31 -14.22 2.25
CA PRO A 156 0.70 -15.20 2.61
C PRO A 156 0.36 -15.92 3.92
N ASP A 157 0.90 -17.12 4.10
CA ASP A 157 0.69 -17.93 5.30
C ASP A 157 1.73 -17.58 6.37
N TRP A 158 1.35 -16.76 7.33
CA TRP A 158 2.20 -16.40 8.45
C TRP A 158 2.42 -17.57 9.44
N GLY A 159 1.57 -18.60 9.41
CA GLY A 159 1.71 -19.82 10.22
C GLY A 159 2.97 -20.62 9.91
N ALA A 160 3.52 -20.44 8.71
CA ALA A 160 4.78 -21.09 8.30
C ALA A 160 6.03 -20.39 8.88
N THR A 161 5.91 -19.16 9.37
CA THR A 161 7.04 -18.35 9.86
C THR A 161 7.46 -18.71 11.30
N PRO A 162 8.67 -18.31 11.75
CA PRO A 162 9.07 -18.42 13.15
C PRO A 162 8.05 -17.78 14.12
N PHE A 163 7.51 -16.62 13.80
CA PHE A 163 6.48 -15.95 14.60
C PHE A 163 5.22 -16.83 14.70
N GLY A 164 4.76 -17.38 13.59
CA GLY A 164 3.58 -18.25 13.55
C GLY A 164 3.76 -19.49 14.41
N LYS A 165 4.91 -20.16 14.30
CA LYS A 165 5.26 -21.34 15.11
C LYS A 165 5.28 -21.07 16.62
N ASN A 166 5.63 -19.84 17.02
CA ASN A 166 5.73 -19.42 18.43
C ASN A 166 4.48 -18.65 18.91
N SER A 167 3.46 -18.49 18.08
CA SER A 167 2.25 -17.70 18.40
C SER A 167 1.30 -18.35 19.43
N GLY A 168 1.53 -19.62 19.77
CA GLY A 168 0.60 -20.41 20.59
C GLY A 168 -0.60 -20.98 19.81
N ARG A 169 -0.71 -20.67 18.51
CA ARG A 169 -1.74 -21.22 17.62
C ARG A 169 -1.13 -22.37 16.79
N ALA A 170 -1.91 -23.41 16.56
CA ALA A 170 -1.47 -24.49 15.67
C ALA A 170 -1.28 -23.95 14.23
N SER A 171 -0.12 -24.23 13.61
CA SER A 171 0.16 -23.76 12.23
C SER A 171 -0.90 -24.24 11.24
N GLN A 172 -1.41 -25.49 11.38
CA GLN A 172 -2.51 -26.02 10.57
C GLN A 172 -3.82 -25.23 10.69
N THR A 173 -4.12 -24.69 11.88
CA THR A 173 -5.30 -23.84 12.06
C THR A 173 -5.12 -22.52 11.30
N ILE A 174 -3.93 -21.90 11.39
CA ILE A 174 -3.62 -20.67 10.68
C ILE A 174 -3.69 -20.90 9.17
N GLU A 175 -3.06 -21.97 8.68
CA GLU A 175 -3.09 -22.40 7.28
C GLU A 175 -4.53 -22.51 6.75
N SER A 176 -5.40 -23.26 7.44
CA SER A 176 -6.80 -23.47 7.05
C SER A 176 -7.61 -22.16 7.02
N GLU A 177 -7.37 -21.27 7.98
CA GLU A 177 -8.04 -19.98 8.02
C GLU A 177 -7.55 -19.06 6.89
N ILE A 178 -6.24 -18.99 6.62
CA ILE A 178 -5.68 -18.25 5.49
C ILE A 178 -6.24 -18.77 4.16
N ASP A 179 -6.31 -20.10 3.99
CA ASP A 179 -6.90 -20.70 2.80
C ASP A 179 -8.38 -20.32 2.63
N SER A 180 -9.12 -20.25 3.74
CA SER A 180 -10.53 -19.81 3.71
C SER A 180 -10.67 -18.35 3.27
N PHE A 181 -9.84 -17.45 3.78
CA PHE A 181 -9.80 -16.04 3.36
C PHE A 181 -9.36 -15.90 1.90
N ASN A 182 -8.36 -16.66 1.48
CA ASN A 182 -7.88 -16.67 0.09
C ASN A 182 -8.91 -17.26 -0.88
N THR A 183 -9.68 -18.25 -0.48
CA THR A 183 -10.80 -18.76 -1.28
C THR A 183 -11.79 -17.64 -1.56
N VAL A 184 -12.18 -16.88 -0.53
CA VAL A 184 -13.13 -15.77 -0.68
C VAL A 184 -12.59 -14.66 -1.59
N ASN A 185 -11.35 -14.21 -1.38
CA ASN A 185 -10.79 -13.14 -2.21
C ASN A 185 -10.55 -13.59 -3.65
N GLN A 186 -10.18 -14.84 -3.87
CA GLN A 186 -10.02 -15.42 -5.19
C GLN A 186 -11.35 -15.50 -5.95
N GLU A 187 -12.40 -16.05 -5.32
CA GLU A 187 -13.72 -16.14 -5.92
C GLU A 187 -14.25 -14.77 -6.36
N ILE A 188 -14.17 -13.77 -5.49
CA ILE A 188 -14.60 -12.39 -5.78
C ILE A 188 -13.78 -11.80 -6.93
N THR A 189 -12.48 -12.00 -6.91
CA THR A 189 -11.55 -11.46 -7.91
C THR A 189 -11.83 -12.05 -9.30
N LEU A 190 -11.94 -13.38 -9.39
CA LEU A 190 -12.20 -14.08 -10.65
C LEU A 190 -13.61 -13.79 -11.18
N ALA A 191 -14.62 -13.73 -10.31
CA ALA A 191 -15.98 -13.35 -10.69
C ALA A 191 -16.05 -11.91 -11.25
N ALA A 192 -15.20 -11.01 -10.76
CA ALA A 192 -15.06 -9.66 -11.31
C ALA A 192 -14.30 -9.61 -12.65
N GLY A 193 -13.65 -10.69 -13.09
CA GLY A 193 -12.79 -10.72 -14.27
C GLY A 193 -11.45 -10.04 -14.05
N VAL A 194 -10.94 -10.04 -12.80
CA VAL A 194 -9.67 -9.44 -12.38
C VAL A 194 -8.61 -10.53 -12.26
N SER A 195 -7.34 -10.17 -12.50
CA SER A 195 -6.20 -11.08 -12.38
C SER A 195 -5.90 -11.40 -10.91
N TYR A 196 -5.77 -12.70 -10.61
CA TYR A 196 -5.36 -13.20 -9.29
C TYR A 196 -3.97 -13.83 -9.35
N THR A 197 -3.11 -13.53 -8.39
CA THR A 197 -1.78 -14.13 -8.24
C THR A 197 -1.70 -14.81 -6.88
N ASN A 198 -1.66 -16.14 -6.90
CA ASN A 198 -1.54 -16.92 -5.67
C ASN A 198 -0.06 -17.05 -5.30
N ILE A 199 0.34 -16.42 -4.18
CA ILE A 199 1.70 -16.48 -3.60
C ILE A 199 1.72 -17.27 -2.28
N THR A 200 0.57 -17.77 -1.86
CA THR A 200 0.44 -18.48 -0.57
C THR A 200 1.25 -19.76 -0.52
N PRO A 201 1.26 -20.64 -1.57
CA PRO A 201 2.08 -21.86 -1.55
C PRO A 201 3.57 -21.55 -1.40
N GLU A 202 4.08 -20.54 -2.11
CA GLU A 202 5.49 -20.12 -2.04
C GLU A 202 5.83 -19.55 -0.66
N SER A 203 4.91 -18.81 -0.04
CA SER A 203 5.11 -18.26 1.31
C SER A 203 5.29 -19.36 2.37
N ARG A 204 4.70 -20.53 2.18
CA ARG A 204 4.84 -21.72 3.06
C ARG A 204 6.24 -22.31 3.06
N ASN A 205 7.08 -22.01 2.07
CA ASN A 205 8.48 -22.40 2.06
C ASN A 205 9.29 -21.77 3.22
N ALA A 206 8.78 -20.68 3.82
CA ALA A 206 9.32 -20.10 5.05
C ALA A 206 9.44 -21.10 6.21
N ALA A 207 8.68 -22.18 6.19
CA ALA A 207 8.76 -23.25 7.19
C ALA A 207 10.12 -23.95 7.22
N THR A 208 10.81 -24.01 6.08
CA THR A 208 12.08 -24.73 5.89
C THR A 208 13.22 -23.84 5.38
N ASP A 209 12.90 -22.70 4.74
CA ASP A 209 13.88 -21.73 4.27
C ASP A 209 13.71 -20.37 4.99
N LEU A 210 14.47 -20.19 6.07
CA LEU A 210 14.42 -18.95 6.85
C LEU A 210 14.98 -17.73 6.09
N SER A 211 15.70 -17.92 4.98
CA SER A 211 16.13 -16.80 4.13
C SER A 211 14.96 -16.06 3.46
N LEU A 212 13.78 -16.65 3.46
CA LEU A 212 12.53 -16.08 2.97
C LEU A 212 11.83 -15.17 4.00
N VAL A 213 12.31 -15.16 5.25
CA VAL A 213 11.71 -14.39 6.35
C VAL A 213 12.62 -13.24 6.73
N ALA A 214 12.05 -12.08 6.99
CA ALA A 214 12.78 -10.91 7.49
C ALA A 214 13.25 -11.11 8.95
N SER A 215 14.06 -10.17 9.44
CA SER A 215 14.70 -10.27 10.77
C SER A 215 13.70 -10.26 11.94
N ASP A 216 12.45 -9.84 11.72
CA ASP A 216 11.39 -9.86 12.74
C ASP A 216 10.75 -11.25 12.91
N GLY A 217 11.13 -12.22 12.07
CA GLY A 217 10.63 -13.58 12.13
C GLY A 217 9.18 -13.77 11.64
N LEU A 218 8.57 -12.74 11.05
CA LEU A 218 7.18 -12.73 10.58
C LEU A 218 7.05 -12.35 9.12
N HIS A 219 7.55 -11.15 8.76
CA HIS A 219 7.36 -10.59 7.42
C HIS A 219 8.29 -11.23 6.38
N PRO A 220 7.93 -11.17 5.10
CA PRO A 220 8.78 -11.66 4.04
C PRO A 220 10.10 -10.92 3.95
N SER A 221 11.18 -11.64 3.66
CA SER A 221 12.45 -11.04 3.28
C SER A 221 12.38 -10.42 1.87
N GLY A 222 13.38 -9.61 1.53
CA GLY A 222 13.53 -9.12 0.15
C GLY A 222 13.58 -10.24 -0.89
N LYS A 223 14.08 -11.43 -0.54
CA LYS A 223 14.09 -12.62 -1.42
C LYS A 223 12.67 -13.10 -1.72
N MET A 224 11.82 -13.27 -0.70
CA MET A 224 10.43 -13.70 -0.91
C MET A 224 9.64 -12.63 -1.68
N TYR A 225 9.85 -11.35 -1.39
CA TYR A 225 9.22 -10.26 -2.15
C TYR A 225 9.66 -10.23 -3.62
N ALA A 226 10.90 -10.64 -3.95
CA ALA A 226 11.36 -10.78 -5.33
C ALA A 226 10.61 -11.91 -6.08
N GLU A 227 10.30 -13.00 -5.40
CA GLU A 227 9.50 -14.09 -5.94
C GLU A 227 8.07 -13.61 -6.27
N TRP A 228 7.43 -12.85 -5.35
CA TRP A 228 6.10 -12.27 -5.60
C TRP A 228 6.10 -11.27 -6.76
N ALA A 229 7.10 -10.40 -6.82
CA ALA A 229 7.26 -9.45 -7.92
C ALA A 229 7.42 -10.17 -9.26
N THR A 230 8.18 -11.27 -9.28
CA THR A 230 8.38 -12.12 -10.48
C THR A 230 7.07 -12.78 -10.91
N ALA A 231 6.27 -13.29 -9.97
CA ALA A 231 4.96 -13.88 -10.26
C ALA A 231 3.96 -12.89 -10.88
N LEU A 232 4.07 -11.60 -10.52
CA LEU A 232 3.27 -10.50 -11.07
C LEU A 232 3.78 -9.99 -12.42
N LEU A 233 5.09 -10.07 -12.68
CA LEU A 233 5.77 -9.39 -13.77
C LEU A 233 5.14 -9.64 -15.15
N THR A 234 4.93 -10.90 -15.53
CA THR A 234 4.38 -11.25 -16.84
C THR A 234 2.96 -10.72 -17.01
N LYS A 235 2.12 -10.84 -15.97
CA LYS A 235 0.73 -10.37 -15.99
C LYS A 235 0.67 -8.86 -16.18
N VAL A 236 1.47 -8.12 -15.42
CA VAL A 236 1.50 -6.64 -15.47
C VAL A 236 2.13 -6.16 -16.78
N SER A 237 3.26 -6.74 -17.20
CA SER A 237 3.95 -6.31 -18.43
C SER A 237 3.10 -6.52 -19.69
N THR A 238 2.26 -7.57 -19.73
CA THR A 238 1.37 -7.85 -20.86
C THR A 238 0.32 -6.76 -21.07
N VAL A 239 -0.17 -6.12 -20.01
CA VAL A 239 -1.21 -5.08 -20.11
C VAL A 239 -0.63 -3.66 -20.25
N LEU A 240 0.68 -3.50 -20.06
CA LEU A 240 1.36 -2.21 -20.20
C LEU A 240 2.11 -2.05 -21.54
N LYS A 241 2.23 -3.11 -22.30
CA LYS A 241 2.80 -3.12 -23.66
C LYS A 241 1.72 -2.82 -24.70
#